data_58bcfd1ab3e17c9e4f23cf7c326ee4d9
#
_entry.id   58bcfd1ab3e17c9e4f23cf7c326ee4d9
#
_cell.length_a   1.000
_cell.length_b   1.000
_cell.length_c   1.000
_cell.angle_alpha   90.00
_cell.angle_beta   90.00
_cell.angle_gamma   90.00
#
_symmetry.space_group_name_H-M   'P 1'
#
loop_
_entity.id
_entity.type
_entity.pdbx_description
1 polymer ?
#
loop_
_entity_poly.entity_id
_entity_poly.type
_entity_poly.pdbx_seq_one_letter_code
_entity_poly.pdbx_strand_id
1 'polypeptide(L)'
;PHQSSAASDVYKRQVILWPWFGKKIGNDIALFLACAIMGFGILMPVIIEDKFGIILASILLGSTFIPITALALLEGQTRYNGSIRVSTAILTSSFGVGQMIGPYFGGVIIDLFFSYKIALSISSVSLFIASFLMINPVRYIPSKFTNIP
;
A
#
# COMPACT_ATOMS: atom_id res chain seq x y z
N PRO A 1 23.58 -11.41 -20.16
CA PRO A 1 22.23 -11.94 -19.91
C PRO A 1 21.95 -12.33 -18.45
N HIS A 2 22.94 -12.23 -17.51
CA HIS A 2 22.76 -12.73 -16.14
C HIS A 2 22.18 -11.73 -15.13
N GLN A 3 22.01 -10.44 -15.48
CA GLN A 3 21.47 -9.46 -14.55
C GLN A 3 19.95 -9.51 -14.37
N SER A 4 19.22 -10.09 -15.33
CA SER A 4 17.76 -10.21 -15.26
C SER A 4 17.26 -11.30 -14.29
N SER A 5 18.08 -12.33 -14.02
CA SER A 5 17.68 -13.43 -13.14
C SER A 5 17.71 -13.03 -11.65
N ALA A 6 18.75 -12.32 -11.22
CA ALA A 6 18.89 -11.92 -9.80
C ALA A 6 17.78 -10.93 -9.37
N ALA A 7 17.45 -9.94 -10.19
CA ALA A 7 16.34 -9.03 -9.91
C ALA A 7 14.99 -9.76 -9.90
N SER A 8 14.78 -10.70 -10.82
CA SER A 8 13.59 -11.56 -10.86
C SER A 8 13.46 -12.44 -9.63
N ASP A 9 14.57 -12.99 -9.11
CA ASP A 9 14.55 -13.85 -7.95
C ASP A 9 14.34 -13.08 -6.63
N VAL A 10 14.89 -11.89 -6.51
CA VAL A 10 14.60 -10.97 -5.38
C VAL A 10 13.13 -10.57 -5.38
N TYR A 11 12.59 -10.22 -6.55
CA TYR A 11 11.18 -9.89 -6.71
C TYR A 11 10.26 -11.06 -6.34
N LYS A 12 10.56 -12.28 -6.81
CA LYS A 12 9.80 -13.48 -6.46
C LYS A 12 9.82 -13.75 -4.96
N ARG A 13 10.96 -13.58 -4.30
CA ARG A 13 11.10 -13.79 -2.86
C ARG A 13 10.26 -12.78 -2.05
N GLN A 14 10.24 -11.52 -2.44
CA GLN A 14 9.42 -10.49 -1.78
C GLN A 14 7.93 -10.77 -1.93
N VAL A 15 7.49 -11.18 -3.12
CA VAL A 15 6.08 -11.54 -3.39
C VAL A 15 5.65 -12.79 -2.62
N ILE A 16 6.55 -13.70 -2.29
CA ILE A 16 6.25 -14.93 -1.55
C ILE A 16 6.31 -14.74 -0.02
N LEU A 17 7.21 -13.89 0.47
CA LEU A 17 7.41 -13.68 1.90
C LEU A 17 6.19 -13.09 2.60
N TRP A 18 5.58 -12.05 2.05
CA TRP A 18 4.46 -11.37 2.66
C TRP A 18 3.17 -12.21 2.71
N PRO A 19 2.74 -12.94 1.65
CA PRO A 19 1.65 -13.90 1.74
C PRO A 19 1.93 -15.05 2.71
N TRP A 20 3.19 -15.47 2.84
CA TRP A 20 3.59 -16.47 3.83
C TRP A 20 3.45 -15.93 5.27
N PHE A 21 3.87 -14.68 5.51
CA PHE A 21 3.62 -13.97 6.76
C PHE A 21 2.11 -13.82 7.02
N GLY A 22 1.34 -13.40 6.02
CA GLY A 22 -0.10 -13.27 6.10
C GLY A 22 -0.81 -14.58 6.48
N LYS A 23 -0.33 -15.73 6.00
CA LYS A 23 -0.85 -17.04 6.41
C LYS A 23 -0.56 -17.39 7.87
N LYS A 24 0.53 -16.88 8.46
CA LYS A 24 0.90 -17.15 9.85
C LYS A 24 0.24 -16.23 10.87
N ILE A 25 0.15 -14.95 10.58
CA ILE A 25 -0.30 -13.90 11.52
C ILE A 25 -1.66 -13.29 11.15
N GLY A 26 -2.22 -13.68 10.03
CA GLY A 26 -3.43 -13.09 9.45
C GLY A 26 -3.10 -12.01 8.41
N ASN A 27 -3.87 -11.99 7.32
CA ASN A 27 -3.67 -11.01 6.23
C ASN A 27 -3.86 -9.57 6.71
N ASP A 28 -4.78 -9.35 7.66
CA ASP A 28 -5.08 -8.03 8.24
C ASP A 28 -3.85 -7.45 8.95
N ILE A 29 -3.22 -8.27 9.81
CA ILE A 29 -2.03 -7.87 10.57
C ILE A 29 -0.84 -7.68 9.63
N ALA A 30 -0.68 -8.55 8.63
CA ALA A 30 0.37 -8.40 7.63
C ALA A 30 0.19 -7.12 6.81
N LEU A 31 -1.03 -6.79 6.41
CA LEU A 31 -1.36 -5.57 5.67
C LEU A 31 -1.13 -4.32 6.54
N PHE A 32 -1.57 -4.37 7.81
CA PHE A 32 -1.30 -3.32 8.78
C PHE A 32 0.20 -3.04 8.92
N LEU A 33 0.99 -4.09 9.16
CA LEU A 33 2.44 -3.96 9.31
C LEU A 33 3.11 -3.41 8.04
N ALA A 34 2.70 -3.89 6.87
CA ALA A 34 3.24 -3.42 5.60
C ALA A 34 2.94 -1.93 5.36
N CYS A 35 1.70 -1.48 5.63
CA CYS A 35 1.31 -0.07 5.54
C CYS A 35 2.04 0.80 6.57
N ALA A 36 2.21 0.30 7.81
CA ALA A 36 2.95 1.02 8.84
C ALA A 36 4.42 1.19 8.47
N ILE A 37 5.09 0.12 8.01
CA ILE A 37 6.48 0.18 7.54
C ILE A 37 6.61 1.14 6.35
N MET A 38 5.67 1.13 5.42
CA MET A 38 5.65 2.07 4.30
C MET A 38 5.47 3.51 4.77
N GLY A 39 4.59 3.76 5.74
CA GLY A 39 4.37 5.07 6.36
C GLY A 39 5.66 5.61 7.02
N PHE A 40 6.36 4.77 7.77
CA PHE A 40 7.68 5.12 8.30
C PHE A 40 8.71 5.38 7.19
N GLY A 41 8.69 4.58 6.12
CA GLY A 41 9.57 4.78 4.96
C GLY A 41 9.39 6.17 4.34
N ILE A 42 8.15 6.65 4.21
CA ILE A 42 7.86 7.99 3.67
C ILE A 42 8.35 9.10 4.63
N LEU A 43 8.38 8.87 5.93
CA LEU A 43 8.89 9.83 6.90
C LEU A 43 10.42 9.92 6.94
N MET A 44 11.15 8.90 6.48
CA MET A 44 12.61 8.88 6.56
C MET A 44 13.28 10.11 5.93
N PRO A 45 12.93 10.59 4.72
CA PRO A 45 13.52 11.79 4.15
C PRO A 45 13.16 13.08 4.88
N VAL A 46 12.09 13.07 5.69
CA VAL A 46 11.69 14.22 6.51
C VAL A 46 12.52 14.30 7.79
N ILE A 47 12.85 13.15 8.37
CA ILE A 47 13.60 13.03 9.63
C ILE A 47 15.10 13.08 9.36
N ILE A 48 15.56 12.38 8.33
CA ILE A 48 16.96 12.27 7.94
C ILE A 48 17.10 13.00 6.61
N GLU A 49 17.54 14.26 6.67
CA GLU A 49 17.62 15.16 5.50
C GLU A 49 18.78 14.82 4.55
N ASP A 50 19.54 13.78 4.84
CA ASP A 50 20.67 13.31 4.06
C ASP A 50 20.28 12.27 2.99
N LYS A 51 21.22 12.01 2.08
CA LYS A 51 21.10 10.94 1.06
C LYS A 51 20.78 9.57 1.67
N PHE A 52 21.20 9.32 2.90
CA PHE A 52 20.93 8.09 3.63
C PHE A 52 19.43 7.92 3.92
N GLY A 53 18.74 9.00 4.30
CA GLY A 53 17.28 8.98 4.51
C GLY A 53 16.51 8.60 3.25
N ILE A 54 16.94 9.10 2.09
CA ILE A 54 16.34 8.78 0.78
C ILE A 54 16.59 7.32 0.42
N ILE A 55 17.79 6.80 0.64
CA ILE A 55 18.12 5.39 0.36
C ILE A 55 17.28 4.48 1.24
N LEU A 56 17.17 4.77 2.54
CA LEU A 56 16.38 3.99 3.48
C LEU A 56 14.90 4.02 3.11
N ALA A 57 14.36 5.19 2.75
CA ALA A 57 13.00 5.33 2.24
C ALA A 57 12.75 4.46 1.01
N SER A 58 13.67 4.48 0.05
CA SER A 58 13.56 3.70 -1.19
C SER A 58 13.52 2.20 -0.93
N ILE A 59 14.33 1.71 0.02
CA ILE A 59 14.34 0.30 0.41
C ILE A 59 13.01 -0.08 1.09
N LEU A 60 12.53 0.72 2.04
CA LEU A 60 11.28 0.47 2.76
C LEU A 60 10.07 0.53 1.82
N LEU A 61 9.98 1.56 0.98
CA LEU A 61 8.92 1.70 -0.03
C LEU A 61 8.95 0.55 -1.04
N GLY A 62 10.11 0.23 -1.60
CA GLY A 62 10.26 -0.83 -2.58
C GLY A 62 9.91 -2.21 -2.03
N SER A 63 10.21 -2.48 -0.75
CA SER A 63 9.91 -3.77 -0.11
C SER A 63 8.46 -3.94 0.31
N THR A 64 7.68 -2.87 0.45
CA THR A 64 6.30 -2.90 0.98
C THR A 64 5.23 -2.61 -0.06
N PHE A 65 5.53 -1.83 -1.10
CA PHE A 65 4.53 -1.37 -2.09
C PHE A 65 3.82 -2.52 -2.81
N ILE A 66 4.57 -3.48 -3.34
CA ILE A 66 4.00 -4.63 -4.07
C ILE A 66 3.25 -5.59 -3.13
N PRO A 67 3.82 -5.98 -1.97
CA PRO A 67 3.10 -6.77 -0.99
C PRO A 67 1.78 -6.17 -0.53
N ILE A 68 1.71 -4.84 -0.30
CA ILE A 68 0.46 -4.17 0.09
C ILE A 68 -0.62 -4.37 -0.95
N THR A 69 -0.32 -4.15 -2.23
CA THR A 69 -1.31 -4.34 -3.31
C THR A 69 -1.75 -5.79 -3.42
N ALA A 70 -0.83 -6.75 -3.30
CA ALA A 70 -1.15 -8.18 -3.35
C ALA A 70 -2.01 -8.63 -2.16
N LEU A 71 -1.67 -8.22 -0.94
CA LEU A 71 -2.42 -8.53 0.27
C LEU A 71 -3.80 -7.84 0.27
N ALA A 72 -3.89 -6.60 -0.18
CA ALA A 72 -5.16 -5.88 -0.29
C ALA A 72 -6.11 -6.54 -1.27
N LEU A 73 -5.60 -6.99 -2.44
CA LEU A 73 -6.40 -7.75 -3.40
C LEU A 73 -6.87 -9.08 -2.81
N LEU A 74 -5.99 -9.82 -2.14
CA LEU A 74 -6.33 -11.10 -1.52
C LEU A 74 -7.40 -10.92 -0.43
N GLU A 75 -7.23 -9.94 0.44
CA GLU A 75 -8.15 -9.65 1.53
C GLU A 75 -9.50 -9.16 1.00
N GLY A 76 -9.52 -8.30 0.01
CA GLY A 76 -10.74 -7.83 -0.62
C GLY A 76 -11.52 -8.93 -1.33
N GLN A 77 -10.82 -9.90 -1.93
CA GLN A 77 -11.48 -11.07 -2.54
C GLN A 77 -12.09 -12.01 -1.51
N THR A 78 -11.47 -12.17 -0.34
CA THR A 78 -11.97 -13.04 0.72
C THR A 78 -13.15 -12.43 1.47
N ARG A 79 -13.21 -11.12 1.60
CA ARG A 79 -14.27 -10.39 2.33
C ARG A 79 -15.48 -10.04 1.47
N TYR A 80 -15.33 -10.01 0.16
CA TYR A 80 -16.41 -9.66 -0.74
C TYR A 80 -17.31 -10.86 -1.02
N ASN A 81 -18.58 -10.75 -0.66
CA ASN A 81 -19.57 -11.83 -0.84
C ASN A 81 -20.07 -11.99 -2.30
N GLY A 82 -19.50 -11.26 -3.24
CA GLY A 82 -19.83 -11.32 -4.67
C GLY A 82 -18.78 -12.05 -5.49
N SER A 83 -18.77 -11.80 -6.81
CA SER A 83 -17.79 -12.42 -7.69
C SER A 83 -16.39 -11.83 -7.48
N ILE A 84 -15.36 -12.67 -7.50
CA ILE A 84 -13.93 -12.28 -7.41
C ILE A 84 -13.57 -11.22 -8.46
N ARG A 85 -14.19 -11.30 -9.66
CA ARG A 85 -13.95 -10.34 -10.74
C ARG A 85 -14.39 -8.92 -10.35
N VAL A 86 -15.56 -8.78 -9.74
CA VAL A 86 -16.09 -7.47 -9.30
C VAL A 86 -15.24 -6.90 -8.15
N SER A 87 -14.87 -7.72 -7.17
CA SER A 87 -13.97 -7.31 -6.09
C SER A 87 -12.64 -6.79 -6.61
N THR A 88 -12.01 -7.56 -7.51
CA THR A 88 -10.74 -7.16 -8.13
C THR A 88 -10.88 -5.86 -8.93
N ALA A 89 -11.96 -5.71 -9.70
CA ALA A 89 -12.19 -4.51 -10.51
C ALA A 89 -12.35 -3.27 -9.62
N ILE A 90 -13.15 -3.35 -8.54
CA ILE A 90 -13.34 -2.24 -7.58
C ILE A 90 -12.01 -1.84 -6.94
N LEU A 91 -11.26 -2.81 -6.42
CA LEU A 91 -9.99 -2.55 -5.76
C LEU A 91 -8.96 -1.93 -6.71
N THR A 92 -8.83 -2.49 -7.93
CA THR A 92 -7.89 -1.99 -8.92
C THR A 92 -8.28 -0.58 -9.40
N SER A 93 -9.58 -0.33 -9.61
CA SER A 93 -10.07 1.00 -9.99
C SER A 93 -9.83 2.02 -8.86
N SER A 94 -10.11 1.67 -7.61
CA SER A 94 -9.84 2.53 -6.45
C SER A 94 -8.35 2.86 -6.32
N PHE A 95 -7.49 1.87 -6.54
CA PHE A 95 -6.04 2.06 -6.55
C PHE A 95 -5.61 3.00 -7.69
N GLY A 96 -6.13 2.81 -8.89
CA GLY A 96 -5.85 3.69 -10.04
C GLY A 96 -6.28 5.13 -9.79
N VAL A 97 -7.47 5.35 -9.23
CA VAL A 97 -7.96 6.68 -8.82
C VAL A 97 -7.02 7.30 -7.78
N GLY A 98 -6.61 6.54 -6.78
CA GLY A 98 -5.64 7.01 -5.77
C GLY A 98 -4.30 7.43 -6.37
N GLN A 99 -3.80 6.68 -7.37
CA GLN A 99 -2.56 7.02 -8.07
C GLN A 99 -2.66 8.29 -8.93
N MET A 100 -3.84 8.63 -9.44
CA MET A 100 -4.06 9.89 -10.17
C MET A 100 -4.21 11.08 -9.23
N ILE A 101 -5.00 10.91 -8.17
CA ILE A 101 -5.33 11.98 -7.21
C ILE A 101 -4.13 12.30 -6.32
N GLY A 102 -3.38 11.29 -5.86
CA GLY A 102 -2.26 11.45 -4.93
C GLY A 102 -1.19 12.44 -5.40
N PRO A 103 -0.58 12.27 -6.58
CA PRO A 103 0.42 13.20 -7.10
C PRO A 103 -0.13 14.60 -7.34
N TYR A 104 -1.40 14.73 -7.78
CA TYR A 104 -2.04 16.03 -7.97
C TYR A 104 -2.12 16.81 -6.65
N PHE A 105 -2.68 16.20 -5.59
CA PHE A 105 -2.73 16.83 -4.28
C PHE A 105 -1.34 17.07 -3.68
N GLY A 106 -0.42 16.14 -3.88
CA GLY A 106 0.98 16.31 -3.46
C GLY A 106 1.62 17.54 -4.11
N GLY A 107 1.41 17.74 -5.41
CA GLY A 107 1.88 18.92 -6.14
C GLY A 107 1.27 20.21 -5.60
N VAL A 108 -0.05 20.27 -5.44
CA VAL A 108 -0.75 21.43 -4.88
C VAL A 108 -0.24 21.78 -3.47
N ILE A 109 0.01 20.79 -2.62
CA ILE A 109 0.54 21.03 -1.27
C ILE A 109 1.96 21.61 -1.34
N ILE A 110 2.80 21.07 -2.24
CA ILE A 110 4.16 21.60 -2.42
C ILE A 110 4.12 23.05 -2.90
N ASP A 111 3.25 23.37 -3.85
CA ASP A 111 3.11 24.73 -4.39
C ASP A 111 2.60 25.72 -3.34
N LEU A 112 1.65 25.30 -2.48
CA LEU A 112 1.08 26.16 -1.44
C LEU A 112 2.05 26.42 -0.27
N PHE A 113 2.79 25.39 0.14
CA PHE A 113 3.64 25.46 1.33
C PHE A 113 5.13 25.56 1.02
N PHE A 114 5.51 25.53 -0.26
CA PHE A 114 6.90 25.53 -0.71
C PHE A 114 7.78 24.47 0.00
N SER A 115 7.16 23.34 0.40
CA SER A 115 7.82 22.32 1.21
C SER A 115 7.33 20.90 0.86
N TYR A 116 8.24 20.09 0.36
CA TYR A 116 7.99 18.66 0.14
C TYR A 116 7.80 17.89 1.46
N LYS A 117 8.36 18.38 2.57
CA LYS A 117 8.27 17.74 3.89
C LYS A 117 6.82 17.66 4.36
N ILE A 118 6.03 18.70 4.11
CA ILE A 118 4.61 18.74 4.47
C ILE A 118 3.83 17.71 3.66
N ALA A 119 4.06 17.64 2.36
CA ALA A 119 3.41 16.66 1.48
C ALA A 119 3.73 15.21 1.89
N LEU A 120 4.99 14.91 2.20
CA LEU A 120 5.41 13.59 2.69
C LEU A 120 4.80 13.26 4.06
N SER A 121 4.74 14.22 4.98
CA SER A 121 4.13 14.03 6.30
C SER A 121 2.63 13.73 6.19
N ILE A 122 1.89 14.46 5.35
CA ILE A 122 0.47 14.22 5.11
C ILE A 122 0.26 12.82 4.48
N SER A 123 1.10 12.45 3.52
CA SER A 123 1.04 11.12 2.89
C SER A 123 1.30 10.00 3.90
N SER A 124 2.28 10.17 4.79
CA SER A 124 2.57 9.21 5.85
C SER A 124 1.42 9.09 6.84
N VAL A 125 0.84 10.20 7.30
CA VAL A 125 -0.32 10.20 8.20
C VAL A 125 -1.51 9.47 7.53
N SER A 126 -1.77 9.72 6.25
CA SER A 126 -2.83 9.03 5.50
C SER A 126 -2.61 7.51 5.48
N LEU A 127 -1.36 7.04 5.33
CA LEU A 127 -1.02 5.62 5.40
C LEU A 127 -1.19 5.03 6.79
N PHE A 128 -0.86 5.76 7.85
CA PHE A 128 -1.11 5.30 9.22
C PHE A 128 -2.61 5.19 9.49
N ILE A 129 -3.42 6.16 9.04
CA ILE A 129 -4.88 6.08 9.13
C ILE A 129 -5.40 4.86 8.38
N ALA A 130 -4.96 4.63 7.15
CA ALA A 130 -5.34 3.45 6.37
C ALA A 130 -4.93 2.15 7.08
N SER A 131 -3.73 2.11 7.67
CA SER A 131 -3.22 1.00 8.45
C SER A 131 -4.14 0.67 9.65
N PHE A 132 -4.54 1.68 10.43
CA PHE A 132 -5.47 1.50 11.54
C PHE A 132 -6.86 1.02 11.11
N LEU A 133 -7.37 1.52 9.99
CA LEU A 133 -8.65 1.09 9.44
C LEU A 133 -8.64 -0.40 9.03
N MET A 134 -7.47 -0.97 8.72
CA MET A 134 -7.34 -2.39 8.37
C MET A 134 -7.47 -3.32 9.58
N ILE A 135 -7.05 -2.89 10.77
CA ILE A 135 -7.19 -3.68 12.03
C ILE A 135 -8.63 -3.72 12.53
N ASN A 136 -9.36 -2.60 12.35
CA ASN A 136 -10.78 -2.53 12.70
C ASN A 136 -11.61 -2.59 11.42
N PRO A 137 -11.81 -3.78 10.83
CA PRO A 137 -12.65 -3.88 9.67
C PRO A 137 -14.05 -3.47 10.08
N VAL A 138 -14.53 -2.34 9.55
CA VAL A 138 -15.94 -2.05 9.53
C VAL A 138 -16.60 -3.26 8.83
N ARG A 139 -17.03 -4.22 9.64
CA ARG A 139 -17.74 -5.41 9.18
C ARG A 139 -19.01 -4.90 8.53
N TYR A 140 -19.04 -4.84 7.22
CA TYR A 140 -20.28 -4.79 6.47
C TYR A 140 -20.21 -3.91 5.23
N ILE A 141 -19.96 -4.52 4.10
CA ILE A 141 -20.50 -4.03 2.84
C ILE A 141 -21.81 -4.79 2.64
N PRO A 142 -22.98 -4.14 2.75
CA PRO A 142 -24.25 -4.83 2.56
C PRO A 142 -24.32 -5.42 1.14
N SER A 143 -24.87 -6.62 1.06
CA SER A 143 -25.03 -7.44 -0.16
C SER A 143 -25.93 -6.84 -1.26
N LYS A 144 -26.18 -5.53 -1.25
CA LYS A 144 -27.07 -4.84 -2.21
C LYS A 144 -26.53 -4.73 -3.64
N PHE A 145 -25.26 -5.08 -3.88
CA PHE A 145 -24.69 -5.04 -5.23
C PHE A 145 -24.59 -6.41 -5.93
N THR A 146 -25.21 -7.45 -5.37
CA THR A 146 -25.16 -8.81 -5.93
C THR A 146 -26.15 -9.06 -7.06
N ASN A 147 -26.97 -8.09 -7.44
CA ASN A 147 -27.99 -8.24 -8.50
C ASN A 147 -27.68 -7.33 -9.71
N ILE A 148 -26.48 -7.44 -10.25
CA ILE A 148 -26.20 -6.98 -11.61
C ILE A 148 -26.12 -8.24 -12.47
N PRO A 149 -27.04 -8.41 -13.43
CA PRO A 149 -27.09 -9.57 -14.32
C PRO A 149 -25.84 -9.73 -15.16
#